data_2eebb4bf52480ef05dea0674b06b2151
#
_entry.id   2eebb4bf52480ef05dea0674b06b2151
#
_cell.length_a   1.000
_cell.length_b   1.000
_cell.length_c   1.000
_cell.angle_alpha   90.00
_cell.angle_beta   90.00
_cell.angle_gamma   90.00
#
_symmetry.space_group_name_H-M   'P 1'
#
loop_
_entity.id
_entity.type
_entity.pdbx_description
1 polymer ?
#
loop_
_entity_poly.entity_id
_entity_poly.type
_entity_poly.pdbx_seq_one_letter_code
_entity_poly.pdbx_strand_id
1 'polypeptide(L)'
;YTISLNGKVKLQGEAYPSKKLKKKKVLSRKLTWSSSDTSLATVNSRGVVKANNNMKTGTVIIYAKAHNGLTKKVKINIENYAYPSKIKKMYMLSDDIKPLVTEHMAEMTKIVSYFEFENKNNETTFDIDDKGNLSMSKKISISSEMEKTIFNLISSMPITVEVHKGYVAFNRIDFTVYDTGIINSIAYVFQGMENVDTGYERIEIAPNWYYQYGEFSKGYFEEEQE
;
A
#
# COMPACT_ATOMS: atom_id res chain seq x y z
N TYR A 1 10.09 -14.86 -6.90
CA TYR A 1 10.16 -13.93 -5.76
C TYR A 1 9.05 -12.91 -5.89
N THR A 2 8.53 -12.48 -4.76
CA THR A 2 7.61 -11.33 -4.64
C THR A 2 8.26 -10.29 -3.75
N ILE A 3 8.23 -9.03 -4.16
CA ILE A 3 8.67 -7.89 -3.35
C ILE A 3 7.62 -6.78 -3.42
N SER A 4 7.47 -6.06 -2.32
CA SER A 4 6.58 -4.91 -2.23
C SER A 4 7.16 -3.70 -2.97
N LEU A 5 6.32 -2.71 -3.28
CA LEU A 5 6.77 -1.40 -3.70
C LEU A 5 7.85 -0.87 -2.76
N ASN A 6 8.86 -0.21 -3.29
CA ASN A 6 10.07 0.23 -2.57
C ASN A 6 10.87 -0.89 -1.88
N GLY A 7 10.41 -2.14 -1.92
CA GLY A 7 11.08 -3.30 -1.36
C GLY A 7 12.37 -3.66 -2.10
N LYS A 8 13.20 -4.47 -1.46
CA LYS A 8 14.48 -4.93 -2.01
C LYS A 8 14.64 -6.44 -1.83
N VAL A 9 15.24 -7.07 -2.81
CA VAL A 9 15.71 -8.46 -2.71
C VAL A 9 17.13 -8.56 -3.27
N LYS A 10 17.98 -9.33 -2.61
CA LYS A 10 19.33 -9.63 -3.09
C LYS A 10 19.31 -10.98 -3.77
N LEU A 11 19.55 -10.99 -5.07
CA LEU A 11 19.76 -12.20 -5.84
C LEU A 11 21.22 -12.64 -5.72
N GLN A 12 21.42 -13.93 -5.54
CA GLN A 12 22.73 -14.53 -5.50
C GLN A 12 22.93 -15.42 -6.72
N GLY A 13 24.10 -15.36 -7.31
CA GLY A 13 24.45 -16.21 -8.43
C GLY A 13 25.93 -16.13 -8.75
N GLU A 14 26.48 -17.20 -9.23
CA GLU A 14 27.86 -17.30 -9.67
C GLU A 14 27.95 -18.00 -11.01
N ALA A 15 28.92 -17.62 -11.83
CA ALA A 15 29.24 -18.31 -13.05
C ALA A 15 30.28 -19.40 -12.76
N TYR A 16 29.91 -20.64 -13.03
CA TYR A 16 30.81 -21.77 -12.93
C TYR A 16 31.27 -22.21 -14.32
N PRO A 17 32.57 -22.59 -14.49
CA PRO A 17 33.03 -23.19 -15.72
C PRO A 17 32.39 -24.56 -15.93
N SER A 18 32.14 -24.95 -17.20
CA SER A 18 31.69 -26.31 -17.47
C SER A 18 32.75 -27.32 -17.03
N LYS A 19 32.34 -28.52 -16.57
CA LYS A 19 33.22 -29.58 -16.08
C LYS A 19 34.33 -29.99 -17.04
N LYS A 20 34.25 -29.63 -18.32
CA LYS A 20 35.26 -29.92 -19.36
C LYS A 20 36.45 -28.95 -19.40
N LEU A 21 36.40 -27.83 -18.69
CA LEU A 21 37.50 -26.89 -18.60
C LEU A 21 38.47 -27.30 -17.49
N LYS A 22 39.44 -28.18 -17.82
CA LYS A 22 40.56 -28.47 -16.94
C LYS A 22 41.31 -27.18 -16.63
N LYS A 23 41.32 -26.80 -15.35
CA LYS A 23 42.25 -25.86 -14.66
C LYS A 23 42.60 -24.51 -15.32
N LYS A 24 41.91 -23.96 -16.29
CA LYS A 24 42.28 -22.67 -16.86
C LYS A 24 41.31 -21.59 -16.49
N LYS A 25 41.85 -20.59 -15.79
CA LYS A 25 41.38 -19.24 -15.53
C LYS A 25 39.86 -19.03 -15.76
N VAL A 26 39.09 -19.14 -14.71
CA VAL A 26 37.76 -18.51 -14.67
C VAL A 26 38.00 -17.01 -14.82
N LEU A 27 37.79 -16.48 -16.00
CA LEU A 27 38.05 -15.09 -16.36
C LEU A 27 37.23 -14.09 -15.50
N SER A 28 36.03 -14.46 -15.12
CA SER A 28 35.27 -13.75 -14.12
C SER A 28 34.11 -14.61 -13.61
N ARG A 29 33.88 -14.61 -12.31
CA ARG A 29 32.65 -15.15 -11.68
C ARG A 29 31.58 -14.07 -11.57
N LYS A 30 31.89 -12.83 -11.94
CA LYS A 30 30.95 -11.70 -11.89
C LYS A 30 29.86 -11.88 -12.92
N LEU A 31 28.64 -11.54 -12.52
CA LEU A 31 27.47 -11.48 -13.37
C LEU A 31 27.15 -10.03 -13.71
N THR A 32 26.69 -9.81 -14.93
CA THR A 32 26.06 -8.55 -15.32
C THR A 32 24.56 -8.70 -15.13
N TRP A 33 23.98 -7.76 -14.41
CA TRP A 33 22.56 -7.75 -14.07
C TRP A 33 21.81 -6.72 -14.89
N SER A 34 20.60 -7.05 -15.33
CA SER A 34 19.71 -6.10 -15.98
C SER A 34 18.26 -6.44 -15.70
N SER A 35 17.40 -5.42 -15.75
CA SER A 35 15.95 -5.54 -15.58
C SER A 35 15.27 -5.47 -16.94
N SER A 36 14.20 -6.24 -17.14
CA SER A 36 13.35 -6.15 -18.32
C SER A 36 12.50 -4.88 -18.35
N ASP A 37 12.21 -4.33 -17.16
CA ASP A 37 11.43 -3.10 -16.99
C ASP A 37 11.96 -2.32 -15.79
N THR A 38 12.70 -1.26 -16.08
CA THR A 38 13.28 -0.39 -15.06
C THR A 38 12.24 0.56 -14.45
N SER A 39 11.04 0.66 -15.04
CA SER A 39 9.92 1.40 -14.43
C SER A 39 9.27 0.62 -13.29
N LEU A 40 9.36 -0.71 -13.27
CA LEU A 40 8.89 -1.56 -12.18
C LEU A 40 9.98 -1.79 -11.12
N ALA A 41 11.17 -2.19 -11.56
CA ALA A 41 12.28 -2.43 -10.64
C ALA A 41 13.64 -2.25 -11.32
N THR A 42 14.61 -1.78 -10.57
CA THR A 42 16.01 -1.67 -10.96
C THR A 42 16.84 -2.77 -10.31
N VAL A 43 17.99 -3.08 -10.89
CA VAL A 43 18.97 -4.00 -10.31
C VAL A 43 20.37 -3.42 -10.39
N ASN A 44 21.14 -3.50 -9.31
CA ASN A 44 22.53 -3.01 -9.31
C ASN A 44 23.53 -4.13 -9.64
N SER A 45 24.80 -3.76 -9.78
CA SER A 45 25.91 -4.69 -10.10
C SER A 45 26.14 -5.79 -9.07
N ARG A 46 25.61 -5.65 -7.86
CA ARG A 46 25.68 -6.64 -6.77
C ARG A 46 24.48 -7.59 -6.74
N GLY A 47 23.55 -7.49 -7.73
CA GLY A 47 22.34 -8.30 -7.80
C GLY A 47 21.25 -7.87 -6.81
N VAL A 48 21.33 -6.66 -6.25
CA VAL A 48 20.25 -6.11 -5.42
C VAL A 48 19.21 -5.51 -6.35
N VAL A 49 18.03 -6.11 -6.36
CA VAL A 49 16.84 -5.61 -7.04
C VAL A 49 16.09 -4.70 -6.08
N LYS A 50 15.69 -3.53 -6.56
CA LYS A 50 14.84 -2.57 -5.84
C LYS A 50 13.59 -2.30 -6.67
N ALA A 51 12.42 -2.56 -6.10
CA ALA A 51 11.16 -2.12 -6.66
C ALA A 51 11.06 -0.59 -6.62
N ASN A 52 10.48 0.00 -7.64
CA ASN A 52 10.27 1.44 -7.68
C ASN A 52 9.11 1.86 -6.79
N ASN A 53 9.11 3.15 -6.46
CA ASN A 53 8.10 3.77 -5.63
C ASN A 53 7.14 4.63 -6.49
N ASN A 54 6.61 4.03 -7.56
CA ASN A 54 5.76 4.72 -8.53
C ASN A 54 4.38 4.06 -8.69
N MET A 55 3.94 3.33 -7.65
CA MET A 55 2.67 2.61 -7.59
C MET A 55 2.43 1.58 -8.72
N LYS A 56 3.40 1.37 -9.62
CA LYS A 56 3.28 0.37 -10.66
C LYS A 56 3.56 -1.02 -10.09
N THR A 57 2.60 -1.90 -10.23
CA THR A 57 2.71 -3.32 -9.89
C THR A 57 2.83 -4.16 -11.16
N GLY A 58 3.29 -5.38 -11.01
CA GLY A 58 3.42 -6.30 -12.13
C GLY A 58 4.62 -7.23 -12.01
N THR A 59 4.93 -7.91 -13.11
CA THR A 59 6.04 -8.85 -13.17
C THR A 59 7.19 -8.28 -13.96
N VAL A 60 8.38 -8.30 -13.35
CA VAL A 60 9.65 -7.94 -13.99
C VAL A 60 10.56 -9.18 -14.07
N ILE A 61 11.33 -9.27 -15.16
CA ILE A 61 12.34 -10.30 -15.31
C ILE A 61 13.72 -9.67 -15.08
N ILE A 62 14.46 -10.22 -14.13
CA ILE A 62 15.86 -9.87 -13.90
C ILE A 62 16.75 -10.88 -14.60
N TYR A 63 17.66 -10.37 -15.40
CA TYR A 63 18.64 -11.17 -16.14
C TYR A 63 19.99 -11.15 -15.42
N ALA A 64 20.58 -12.32 -15.27
CA ALA A 64 21.94 -12.50 -14.81
C ALA A 64 22.78 -13.08 -15.97
N LYS A 65 23.67 -12.29 -16.53
CA LYS A 65 24.50 -12.67 -17.70
C LYS A 65 25.94 -12.89 -17.28
N ALA A 66 26.48 -14.05 -17.58
CA ALA A 66 27.89 -14.36 -17.43
C ALA A 66 28.72 -13.81 -18.62
N HIS A 67 30.04 -13.69 -18.41
CA HIS A 67 30.98 -13.18 -19.42
C HIS A 67 30.98 -13.98 -20.74
N ASN A 68 30.61 -15.25 -20.70
CA ASN A 68 30.49 -16.14 -21.89
C ASN A 68 29.12 -16.03 -22.60
N GLY A 69 28.28 -15.06 -22.22
CA GLY A 69 26.98 -14.81 -22.80
C GLY A 69 25.82 -15.62 -22.23
N LEU A 70 26.09 -16.65 -21.41
CA LEU A 70 25.03 -17.42 -20.77
C LEU A 70 24.20 -16.52 -19.86
N THR A 71 22.88 -16.63 -19.97
CA THR A 71 21.93 -15.78 -19.23
C THR A 71 20.95 -16.65 -18.46
N LYS A 72 20.74 -16.32 -17.20
CA LYS A 72 19.65 -16.85 -16.37
C LYS A 72 18.63 -15.75 -16.11
N LYS A 73 17.38 -16.17 -15.94
CA LYS A 73 16.23 -15.27 -15.71
C LYS A 73 15.63 -15.55 -14.35
N VAL A 74 15.30 -14.51 -13.64
CA VAL A 74 14.55 -14.58 -12.37
C VAL A 74 13.31 -13.72 -12.52
N LYS A 75 12.16 -14.34 -12.31
CA LYS A 75 10.87 -13.65 -12.29
C LYS A 75 10.64 -13.04 -10.91
N ILE A 76 10.33 -11.75 -10.86
CA ILE A 76 10.00 -11.03 -9.63
C ILE A 76 8.64 -10.37 -9.84
N ASN A 77 7.71 -10.63 -8.95
CA ASN A 77 6.44 -9.94 -8.87
C ASN A 77 6.62 -8.71 -7.97
N ILE A 78 6.24 -7.55 -8.48
CA ILE A 78 6.16 -6.32 -7.73
C ILE A 78 4.71 -6.15 -7.33
N GLU A 79 4.45 -6.18 -6.04
CA GLU A 79 3.11 -6.05 -5.47
C GLU A 79 3.05 -4.81 -4.58
N ASN A 80 1.86 -4.26 -4.44
CA ASN A 80 1.64 -3.23 -3.45
C ASN A 80 1.66 -3.89 -2.06
N TYR A 81 2.62 -3.48 -1.21
CA TYR A 81 2.73 -4.06 0.13
C TYR A 81 1.53 -3.73 1.04
N ALA A 82 0.78 -2.66 0.69
CA ALA A 82 -0.44 -2.32 1.40
C ALA A 82 -1.58 -3.31 1.11
N TYR A 83 -1.51 -4.08 0.00
CA TYR A 83 -2.50 -5.11 -0.30
C TYR A 83 -2.19 -6.39 0.49
N PRO A 84 -2.95 -6.72 1.52
CA PRO A 84 -2.67 -7.90 2.31
C PRO A 84 -3.03 -9.17 1.54
N SER A 85 -2.11 -10.12 1.48
CA SER A 85 -2.38 -11.44 0.91
C SER A 85 -3.34 -12.28 1.77
N LYS A 86 -3.53 -11.89 3.03
CA LYS A 86 -4.41 -12.57 3.98
C LYS A 86 -4.86 -11.59 5.06
N ILE A 87 -6.15 -11.44 5.22
CA ILE A 87 -6.77 -10.74 6.34
C ILE A 87 -6.95 -11.71 7.50
N LYS A 88 -6.46 -11.33 8.66
CA LYS A 88 -6.64 -12.06 9.92
C LYS A 88 -7.87 -11.52 10.65
N LYS A 89 -8.41 -12.33 11.56
CA LYS A 89 -9.48 -11.88 12.49
C LYS A 89 -10.74 -11.30 11.80
N MET A 90 -11.07 -11.77 10.59
CA MET A 90 -12.28 -11.34 9.87
C MET A 90 -13.55 -11.44 10.72
N TYR A 91 -13.59 -12.38 11.69
CA TYR A 91 -14.72 -12.57 12.59
C TYR A 91 -14.93 -11.43 13.60
N MET A 92 -13.93 -10.55 13.76
CA MET A 92 -14.01 -9.38 14.65
C MET A 92 -14.60 -8.15 13.96
N LEU A 93 -14.65 -8.14 12.63
CA LEU A 93 -15.20 -7.02 11.87
C LEU A 93 -16.72 -7.03 11.97
N SER A 94 -17.32 -5.85 12.11
CA SER A 94 -18.77 -5.70 11.97
C SER A 94 -19.23 -6.06 10.55
N ASP A 95 -20.47 -6.47 10.39
CA ASP A 95 -20.99 -6.87 9.08
C ASP A 95 -21.02 -5.69 8.10
N ASP A 96 -21.16 -4.48 8.59
CA ASP A 96 -21.17 -3.25 7.80
C ASP A 96 -19.80 -2.87 7.24
N ILE A 97 -18.71 -3.23 7.94
CA ILE A 97 -17.34 -2.89 7.54
C ILE A 97 -16.66 -4.02 6.75
N LYS A 98 -17.13 -5.24 6.88
CA LYS A 98 -16.58 -6.41 6.13
C LYS A 98 -16.47 -6.18 4.63
N PRO A 99 -17.43 -5.55 3.93
CA PRO A 99 -17.33 -5.32 2.49
C PRO A 99 -16.09 -4.49 2.11
N LEU A 100 -15.62 -3.57 2.95
CA LEU A 100 -14.37 -2.83 2.68
C LEU A 100 -13.20 -3.77 2.44
N VAL A 101 -13.04 -4.81 3.27
CA VAL A 101 -11.91 -5.74 3.16
C VAL A 101 -12.17 -6.90 2.20
N THR A 102 -13.42 -7.21 1.88
CA THR A 102 -13.76 -8.32 0.97
C THR A 102 -13.93 -7.88 -0.48
N GLU A 103 -14.42 -6.68 -0.71
CA GLU A 103 -14.80 -6.18 -2.03
C GLU A 103 -13.96 -4.97 -2.48
N HIS A 104 -13.55 -4.10 -1.55
CA HIS A 104 -12.89 -2.81 -1.85
C HIS A 104 -11.43 -2.72 -1.42
N MET A 105 -10.80 -3.84 -1.05
CA MET A 105 -9.40 -3.83 -0.62
C MET A 105 -8.45 -3.29 -1.70
N ALA A 106 -8.76 -3.50 -2.97
CA ALA A 106 -7.92 -3.01 -4.07
C ALA A 106 -7.95 -1.47 -4.16
N GLU A 107 -9.13 -0.87 -4.04
CA GLU A 107 -9.33 0.59 -4.03
C GLU A 107 -8.67 1.21 -2.80
N MET A 108 -8.94 0.67 -1.61
CA MET A 108 -8.30 1.13 -0.38
C MET A 108 -6.77 1.08 -0.47
N THR A 109 -6.23 -0.04 -0.97
CA THR A 109 -4.79 -0.20 -1.17
C THR A 109 -4.22 0.85 -2.11
N LYS A 110 -4.92 1.19 -3.18
CA LYS A 110 -4.52 2.23 -4.13
C LYS A 110 -4.49 3.61 -3.46
N ILE A 111 -5.52 3.91 -2.65
CA ILE A 111 -5.62 5.17 -1.91
C ILE A 111 -4.48 5.31 -0.89
N VAL A 112 -4.26 4.30 -0.04
CA VAL A 112 -3.21 4.36 0.98
C VAL A 112 -1.82 4.47 0.36
N SER A 113 -1.55 3.75 -0.73
CA SER A 113 -0.27 3.83 -1.42
C SER A 113 -0.02 5.22 -2.02
N TYR A 114 -1.05 5.84 -2.56
CA TYR A 114 -0.94 7.21 -3.08
C TYR A 114 -0.55 8.20 -1.98
N PHE A 115 -1.25 8.18 -0.85
CA PHE A 115 -0.95 9.11 0.24
C PHE A 115 0.34 8.80 0.96
N GLU A 116 0.72 7.55 1.13
CA GLU A 116 1.98 7.20 1.76
C GLU A 116 3.20 7.61 0.92
N PHE A 117 3.14 7.50 -0.41
CA PHE A 117 4.29 7.71 -1.27
C PHE A 117 4.35 9.07 -1.95
N GLU A 118 3.21 9.62 -2.35
CA GLU A 118 3.16 10.85 -3.14
C GLU A 118 2.73 12.07 -2.30
N ASN A 119 1.90 11.87 -1.28
CA ASN A 119 1.25 12.95 -0.53
C ASN A 119 1.30 12.76 1.00
N LYS A 120 2.38 12.27 1.52
CA LYS A 120 2.58 11.83 2.91
C LYS A 120 2.24 12.87 4.00
N ASN A 121 2.28 14.16 3.68
CA ASN A 121 2.04 15.25 4.63
C ASN A 121 0.65 15.88 4.51
N ASN A 122 -0.20 15.35 3.66
CA ASN A 122 -1.56 15.86 3.51
C ASN A 122 -2.45 15.39 4.64
N GLU A 123 -3.39 16.26 5.02
CA GLU A 123 -4.46 15.98 5.98
C GLU A 123 -5.75 16.51 5.38
N THR A 124 -6.73 15.65 5.22
CA THR A 124 -8.06 16.00 4.73
C THR A 124 -9.04 14.85 4.94
N THR A 125 -10.31 15.15 4.98
CA THR A 125 -11.41 14.17 4.93
C THR A 125 -12.12 14.29 3.60
N PHE A 126 -12.37 13.17 2.95
CA PHE A 126 -13.18 13.10 1.75
C PHE A 126 -14.57 12.54 2.08
N ASP A 127 -15.58 13.21 1.54
CA ASP A 127 -16.98 12.84 1.69
C ASP A 127 -17.76 13.22 0.42
N ILE A 128 -19.03 12.85 0.33
CA ILE A 128 -19.96 13.28 -0.72
C ILE A 128 -20.83 14.41 -0.18
N ASP A 129 -20.81 15.56 -0.87
CA ASP A 129 -21.64 16.71 -0.51
C ASP A 129 -23.13 16.49 -0.85
N ASP A 130 -23.99 17.39 -0.38
CA ASP A 130 -25.44 17.33 -0.62
C ASP A 130 -25.83 17.36 -2.11
N LYS A 131 -24.89 17.70 -3.00
CA LYS A 131 -25.09 17.74 -4.46
C LYS A 131 -24.58 16.49 -5.14
N GLY A 132 -24.01 15.54 -4.37
CA GLY A 132 -23.45 14.30 -4.88
C GLY A 132 -22.03 14.46 -5.45
N ASN A 133 -21.29 15.52 -5.11
CA ASN A 133 -19.91 15.71 -5.54
C ASN A 133 -18.95 15.30 -4.43
N LEU A 134 -17.71 14.90 -4.82
CA LEU A 134 -16.64 14.68 -3.86
C LEU A 134 -16.26 16.01 -3.21
N SER A 135 -16.34 16.07 -1.89
CA SER A 135 -15.92 17.19 -1.05
C SER A 135 -14.64 16.86 -0.28
N MET A 136 -13.92 17.88 0.15
CA MET A 136 -12.71 17.78 0.97
C MET A 136 -12.78 18.79 2.09
N SER A 137 -12.58 18.35 3.35
CA SER A 137 -12.52 19.25 4.52
C SER A 137 -11.40 20.29 4.38
N LYS A 138 -10.27 19.88 3.81
CA LYS A 138 -9.15 20.75 3.45
C LYS A 138 -8.76 20.47 2.00
N LYS A 139 -8.74 21.52 1.18
CA LYS A 139 -8.39 21.39 -0.24
C LYS A 139 -6.93 21.00 -0.40
N ILE A 140 -6.72 19.84 -1.01
CA ILE A 140 -5.39 19.32 -1.40
C ILE A 140 -5.36 19.02 -2.90
N SER A 141 -4.17 18.94 -3.47
CA SER A 141 -4.02 18.56 -4.87
C SER A 141 -3.84 17.04 -4.99
N ILE A 142 -4.76 16.40 -5.70
CA ILE A 142 -4.68 14.97 -6.04
C ILE A 142 -4.87 14.78 -7.54
N SER A 143 -4.44 13.63 -8.06
CA SER A 143 -4.65 13.31 -9.48
C SER A 143 -6.13 13.01 -9.76
N SER A 144 -6.60 13.31 -10.98
CA SER A 144 -7.99 13.01 -11.38
C SER A 144 -8.31 11.51 -11.29
N GLU A 145 -7.31 10.64 -11.45
CA GLU A 145 -7.48 9.19 -11.26
C GLU A 145 -7.73 8.85 -9.79
N MET A 146 -7.01 9.50 -8.87
CA MET A 146 -7.19 9.29 -7.43
C MET A 146 -8.52 9.86 -6.95
N GLU A 147 -8.89 11.06 -7.39
CA GLU A 147 -10.19 11.66 -7.13
C GLU A 147 -11.34 10.72 -7.53
N LYS A 148 -11.29 10.16 -8.74
CA LYS A 148 -12.26 9.18 -9.21
C LYS A 148 -12.25 7.89 -8.38
N THR A 149 -11.08 7.43 -7.95
CA THR A 149 -10.98 6.21 -7.13
C THR A 149 -11.65 6.40 -5.76
N ILE A 150 -11.39 7.54 -5.11
CA ILE A 150 -12.00 7.90 -3.82
C ILE A 150 -13.51 8.08 -3.98
N PHE A 151 -13.94 8.85 -4.99
CA PHE A 151 -15.36 9.07 -5.28
C PHE A 151 -16.12 7.74 -5.48
N ASN A 152 -15.59 6.83 -6.28
CA ASN A 152 -16.23 5.54 -6.52
C ASN A 152 -16.36 4.69 -5.24
N LEU A 153 -15.32 4.70 -4.39
CA LEU A 153 -15.34 3.98 -3.13
C LEU A 153 -16.42 4.54 -2.19
N ILE A 154 -16.42 5.86 -1.95
CA ILE A 154 -17.38 6.52 -1.06
C ILE A 154 -18.81 6.39 -1.61
N SER A 155 -19.00 6.49 -2.93
CA SER A 155 -20.32 6.32 -3.56
C SER A 155 -20.86 4.90 -3.49
N SER A 156 -20.00 3.89 -3.34
CA SER A 156 -20.40 2.48 -3.22
C SER A 156 -20.74 2.09 -1.79
N MET A 157 -20.26 2.83 -0.81
CA MET A 157 -20.44 2.56 0.62
C MET A 157 -20.61 3.87 1.40
N PRO A 158 -21.46 3.90 2.46
CA PRO A 158 -21.62 5.08 3.32
C PRO A 158 -20.43 5.22 4.27
N ILE A 159 -19.29 5.67 3.75
CA ILE A 159 -18.05 5.87 4.48
C ILE A 159 -17.44 7.23 4.14
N THR A 160 -16.55 7.71 5.00
CA THR A 160 -15.60 8.78 4.70
C THR A 160 -14.19 8.21 4.54
N VAL A 161 -13.33 8.94 3.83
CA VAL A 161 -11.91 8.61 3.74
C VAL A 161 -11.12 9.74 4.40
N GLU A 162 -10.47 9.44 5.51
CA GLU A 162 -9.66 10.39 6.26
C GLU A 162 -8.17 10.13 6.03
N VAL A 163 -7.48 11.20 5.67
CA VAL A 163 -6.03 11.18 5.46
C VAL A 163 -5.37 12.01 6.53
N HIS A 164 -4.45 11.39 7.26
CA HIS A 164 -3.67 12.00 8.33
C HIS A 164 -2.18 11.82 8.09
N LYS A 165 -1.37 12.58 8.82
CA LYS A 165 0.07 12.35 8.86
C LYS A 165 0.34 10.98 9.51
N GLY A 166 0.64 9.98 8.70
CA GLY A 166 1.02 8.66 9.17
C GLY A 166 -0.02 7.57 9.00
N TYR A 167 -1.26 7.89 8.62
CA TYR A 167 -2.27 6.88 8.33
C TYR A 167 -3.38 7.37 7.42
N VAL A 168 -4.13 6.43 6.85
CA VAL A 168 -5.41 6.66 6.17
C VAL A 168 -6.46 5.80 6.83
N ALA A 169 -7.63 6.36 7.12
CA ALA A 169 -8.76 5.65 7.68
C ALA A 169 -9.96 5.69 6.73
N PHE A 170 -10.71 4.60 6.69
CA PHE A 170 -11.94 4.40 5.94
C PHE A 170 -13.04 4.20 6.97
N ASN A 171 -13.75 5.29 7.29
CA ASN A 171 -14.63 5.37 8.43
C ASN A 171 -16.08 5.20 8.04
N ARG A 172 -16.79 4.36 8.76
CA ARG A 172 -18.24 4.37 8.82
C ARG A 172 -18.67 4.95 10.16
N ILE A 173 -19.52 5.97 10.12
CA ILE A 173 -20.05 6.63 11.30
C ILE A 173 -21.54 6.36 11.37
N ASP A 174 -21.97 5.68 12.42
CA ASP A 174 -23.37 5.40 12.70
C ASP A 174 -23.81 6.23 13.94
N PHE A 175 -24.70 7.19 13.75
CA PHE A 175 -25.23 8.00 14.83
C PHE A 175 -26.36 7.28 15.57
N THR A 176 -26.30 7.30 16.91
CA THR A 176 -27.37 6.80 17.76
C THR A 176 -28.40 7.90 18.05
N VAL A 177 -29.55 7.51 18.63
CA VAL A 177 -30.64 8.44 18.99
C VAL A 177 -30.22 9.45 20.08
N TYR A 178 -29.09 9.22 20.79
CA TYR A 178 -28.62 10.06 21.91
C TYR A 178 -27.43 10.95 21.57
N ASP A 179 -27.27 11.35 20.31
CA ASP A 179 -26.14 12.18 19.87
C ASP A 179 -24.75 11.56 20.14
N THR A 180 -24.69 10.27 20.36
CA THR A 180 -23.44 9.51 20.35
C THR A 180 -23.30 8.81 19.03
N GLY A 181 -22.08 8.70 18.53
CA GLY A 181 -21.77 7.96 17.31
C GLY A 181 -20.90 6.77 17.61
N ILE A 182 -21.06 5.72 16.82
CA ILE A 182 -20.14 4.57 16.80
C ILE A 182 -19.34 4.68 15.52
N ILE A 183 -18.02 4.75 15.66
CA ILE A 183 -17.11 4.68 14.52
C ILE A 183 -16.67 3.24 14.32
N ASN A 184 -16.81 2.75 13.11
CA ASN A 184 -16.21 1.52 12.62
C ASN A 184 -15.26 1.89 11.47
N SER A 185 -14.01 1.51 11.56
CA SER A 185 -12.98 1.94 10.62
C SER A 185 -12.03 0.83 10.23
N ILE A 186 -11.58 0.87 8.99
CA ILE A 186 -10.38 0.18 8.54
C ILE A 186 -9.30 1.23 8.32
N ALA A 187 -8.22 1.17 9.09
CA ALA A 187 -7.10 2.09 8.97
C ALA A 187 -5.85 1.40 8.45
N TYR A 188 -5.08 2.12 7.65
CA TYR A 188 -3.73 1.73 7.26
C TYR A 188 -2.73 2.72 7.85
N VAL A 189 -1.81 2.23 8.67
CA VAL A 189 -0.72 3.02 9.25
C VAL A 189 0.50 2.95 8.34
N PHE A 190 1.08 4.10 8.00
CA PHE A 190 2.22 4.19 7.09
C PHE A 190 3.45 3.50 7.68
N GLN A 191 4.25 2.92 6.80
CA GLN A 191 5.46 2.20 7.20
C GLN A 191 6.43 3.11 7.98
N GLY A 192 6.85 2.65 9.16
CA GLY A 192 7.70 3.42 10.07
C GLY A 192 6.95 4.40 10.98
N MET A 193 5.60 4.36 10.96
CA MET A 193 4.72 5.20 11.77
C MET A 193 3.85 4.36 12.72
N GLU A 194 4.31 3.16 13.09
CA GLU A 194 3.52 2.18 13.87
C GLU A 194 3.06 2.71 15.24
N ASN A 195 3.72 3.74 15.76
CA ASN A 195 3.36 4.39 17.04
C ASN A 195 2.44 5.62 16.86
N VAL A 196 1.93 5.90 15.65
CA VAL A 196 1.00 7.00 15.46
C VAL A 196 -0.26 6.77 16.29
N ASP A 197 -0.68 7.81 17.01
CA ASP A 197 -1.96 7.80 17.69
C ASP A 197 -3.07 8.02 16.67
N THR A 198 -4.03 7.12 16.64
CA THR A 198 -5.20 7.19 15.75
C THR A 198 -6.47 7.58 16.52
N GLY A 199 -6.35 7.87 17.83
CA GLY A 199 -7.47 8.24 18.69
C GLY A 199 -8.40 7.10 19.09
N TYR A 200 -8.21 5.90 18.55
CA TYR A 200 -9.09 4.75 18.78
C TYR A 200 -8.30 3.48 19.13
N GLU A 201 -8.94 2.58 19.87
CA GLU A 201 -8.43 1.22 20.03
C GLU A 201 -8.39 0.51 18.68
N ARG A 202 -7.28 -0.19 18.40
CA ARG A 202 -7.06 -0.82 17.11
C ARG A 202 -6.62 -2.27 17.24
N ILE A 203 -7.14 -3.10 16.33
CA ILE A 203 -6.81 -4.51 16.22
C ILE A 203 -6.15 -4.76 14.87
N GLU A 204 -4.90 -5.22 14.89
CA GLU A 204 -4.22 -5.56 13.63
C GLU A 204 -4.91 -6.74 12.93
N ILE A 205 -5.36 -6.51 11.69
CA ILE A 205 -6.00 -7.50 10.82
C ILE A 205 -5.07 -8.01 9.71
N ALA A 206 -4.08 -7.21 9.35
CA ALA A 206 -2.97 -7.54 8.45
C ALA A 206 -1.81 -6.58 8.72
N PRO A 207 -0.58 -6.82 8.23
CA PRO A 207 0.53 -5.89 8.42
C PRO A 207 0.16 -4.45 8.02
N ASN A 208 0.27 -3.53 8.97
CA ASN A 208 -0.10 -2.12 8.88
C ASN A 208 -1.60 -1.82 8.67
N TRP A 209 -2.46 -2.84 8.59
CA TRP A 209 -3.91 -2.70 8.50
C TRP A 209 -4.57 -3.01 9.83
N TYR A 210 -5.43 -2.12 10.27
CA TYR A 210 -6.08 -2.18 11.57
C TYR A 210 -7.59 -2.02 11.44
N TYR A 211 -8.33 -2.79 12.23
CA TYR A 211 -9.72 -2.51 12.53
C TYR A 211 -9.78 -1.63 13.78
N GLN A 212 -10.55 -0.58 13.72
CA GLN A 212 -10.76 0.37 14.80
C GLN A 212 -12.25 0.49 15.06
N TYR A 213 -12.61 0.64 16.33
CA TYR A 213 -13.97 0.96 16.73
C TYR A 213 -13.94 1.83 17.99
N GLY A 214 -14.98 2.62 18.17
CA GLY A 214 -15.12 3.48 19.34
C GLY A 214 -16.45 4.20 19.37
N GLU A 215 -16.79 4.73 20.53
CA GLU A 215 -17.94 5.61 20.72
C GLU A 215 -17.44 7.04 20.89
N PHE A 216 -18.16 8.01 20.36
CA PHE A 216 -17.90 9.43 20.55
C PHE A 216 -19.19 10.21 20.75
N SER A 217 -19.12 11.36 21.43
CA SER A 217 -20.24 12.28 21.52
C SER A 217 -20.17 13.31 20.42
N LYS A 218 -21.32 13.68 19.85
CA LYS A 218 -21.44 14.64 18.73
C LYS A 218 -20.89 16.03 19.03
N GLY A 219 -20.86 16.44 20.31
CA GLY A 219 -20.26 17.70 20.74
C GLY A 219 -18.75 17.84 20.50
N TYR A 220 -18.07 16.74 20.20
CA TYR A 220 -16.64 16.78 19.85
C TYR A 220 -16.36 17.34 18.44
N PHE A 221 -17.36 17.36 17.56
CA PHE A 221 -17.23 17.86 16.19
C PHE A 221 -17.64 19.33 16.03
N GLU A 222 -18.35 19.91 17.01
CA GLU A 222 -18.81 21.28 16.96
C GLU A 222 -17.75 22.30 17.42
N GLU A 223 -16.74 21.85 18.22
CA GLU A 223 -15.68 22.72 18.74
C GLU A 223 -14.54 23.02 17.75
N GLU A 224 -14.45 22.31 16.63
CA GLU A 224 -13.42 22.58 15.59
C GLU A 224 -13.88 23.52 14.46
N GLN A 225 -15.09 24.11 14.54
CA GLN A 225 -15.65 24.98 13.51
C GLN A 225 -15.77 26.46 13.92
N GLU A 226 -15.16 26.89 15.04
CA GLU A 226 -15.06 28.31 15.41
C GLU A 226 -13.75 28.97 15.05
#